data_4a1f0a3eb75760d4f5b289117693e2af
#
_entry.id   4a1f0a3eb75760d4f5b289117693e2af
#
_cell.length_a   1.000
_cell.length_b   1.000
_cell.length_c   1.000
_cell.angle_alpha   90.00
_cell.angle_beta   90.00
_cell.angle_gamma   90.00
#
_symmetry.space_group_name_H-M   'P 1'
#
loop_
_entity.id
_entity.type
_entity.pdbx_description
1 polymer ?
#
loop_
_entity_poly.entity_id
_entity_poly.type
_entity_poly.pdbx_seq_one_letter_code
_entity_poly.pdbx_strand_id
1 'polypeptide(L)'
;MGIVSKLSQHIKQKGLRATLGKAWKHYVFFHQELLWMERDLVSPVPPHSLKPYAPLRVVKVTADNASAFARYFGDRVGTMAELANEGHTGHMHLDDQGDAVAFIWGCARDYFDRHYYGCLFPVKPGEFFEFGGELTRAYWGTELSVDLQLQLWKAMAEQGCDKVVDVCEFHNIPALKLHLRMGYTEQGRIMNVYTLFGRWHFYRETRYSGSRLDALRKPSRPPVQATAA
;
A
#
# COMPACT_ATOMS: atom_id res chain seq x y z
N MET A 1 -23.97 10.53 14.08
CA MET A 1 -24.53 9.21 14.50
C MET A 1 -23.56 8.60 15.50
N GLY A 2 -23.96 8.41 16.77
CA GLY A 2 -23.05 8.00 17.85
C GLY A 2 -22.60 6.53 17.74
N ILE A 3 -21.45 6.21 18.35
CA ILE A 3 -20.88 4.85 18.41
C ILE A 3 -21.90 3.81 18.89
N VAL A 4 -22.75 4.19 19.83
CA VAL A 4 -23.80 3.34 20.42
C VAL A 4 -24.87 2.92 19.39
N SER A 5 -25.28 3.81 18.47
CA SER A 5 -26.27 3.50 17.44
C SER A 5 -25.71 2.54 16.38
N LYS A 6 -24.45 2.70 16.00
CA LYS A 6 -23.73 1.77 15.08
C LYS A 6 -23.54 0.39 15.71
N LEU A 7 -23.24 0.33 17.01
CA LEU A 7 -23.06 -0.92 17.74
C LEU A 7 -24.42 -1.67 17.86
N SER A 8 -25.50 -0.97 18.20
CA SER A 8 -26.85 -1.54 18.28
C SER A 8 -27.33 -2.11 16.92
N GLN A 9 -27.09 -1.39 15.83
CA GLN A 9 -27.41 -1.89 14.48
C GLN A 9 -26.59 -3.14 14.10
N HIS A 10 -25.33 -3.18 14.46
CA HIS A 10 -24.44 -4.32 14.15
C HIS A 10 -24.84 -5.58 14.95
N ILE A 11 -25.22 -5.41 16.23
CA ILE A 11 -25.73 -6.49 17.10
C ILE A 11 -27.02 -7.08 16.50
N LYS A 12 -27.94 -6.23 16.03
CA LYS A 12 -29.21 -6.66 15.41
C LYS A 12 -28.99 -7.43 14.09
N GLN A 13 -27.98 -7.06 13.30
CA GLN A 13 -27.72 -7.66 11.98
C GLN A 13 -26.86 -8.91 12.03
N LYS A 14 -25.87 -9.00 12.91
CA LYS A 14 -24.85 -10.08 12.91
C LYS A 14 -24.75 -10.85 14.22
N GLY A 15 -25.55 -10.50 15.22
CA GLY A 15 -25.56 -11.13 16.54
C GLY A 15 -24.46 -10.64 17.47
N LEU A 16 -24.69 -10.83 18.78
CA LEU A 16 -23.82 -10.35 19.85
C LEU A 16 -22.40 -10.92 19.77
N ARG A 17 -22.25 -12.22 19.49
CA ARG A 17 -20.95 -12.91 19.40
C ARG A 17 -20.07 -12.34 18.27
N ALA A 18 -20.63 -12.11 17.09
CA ALA A 18 -19.91 -11.54 15.96
C ALA A 18 -19.50 -10.09 16.21
N THR A 19 -20.36 -9.33 16.90
CA THR A 19 -20.08 -7.93 17.27
C THR A 19 -19.00 -7.85 18.34
N LEU A 20 -19.06 -8.69 19.37
CA LEU A 20 -18.00 -8.79 20.40
C LEU A 20 -16.67 -9.27 19.81
N GLY A 21 -16.69 -10.25 18.91
CA GLY A 21 -15.49 -10.72 18.21
C GLY A 21 -14.84 -9.64 17.34
N LYS A 22 -15.65 -8.80 16.67
CA LYS A 22 -15.16 -7.67 15.89
C LYS A 22 -14.61 -6.56 16.79
N ALA A 23 -15.32 -6.24 17.89
CA ALA A 23 -14.86 -5.27 18.89
C ALA A 23 -13.56 -5.73 19.56
N TRP A 24 -13.47 -7.02 19.91
CA TRP A 24 -12.25 -7.61 20.47
C TRP A 24 -11.07 -7.45 19.51
N LYS A 25 -11.22 -7.86 18.24
CA LYS A 25 -10.18 -7.72 17.21
C LYS A 25 -9.78 -6.27 16.96
N HIS A 26 -10.70 -5.33 17.06
CA HIS A 26 -10.42 -3.92 16.76
C HIS A 26 -9.88 -3.13 17.96
N TYR A 27 -10.36 -3.44 19.17
CA TYR A 27 -10.04 -2.64 20.36
C TYR A 27 -9.12 -3.35 21.35
N VAL A 28 -9.00 -4.68 21.31
CA VAL A 28 -8.22 -5.42 22.30
C VAL A 28 -6.97 -6.03 21.68
N PHE A 29 -7.13 -6.77 20.58
CA PHE A 29 -6.01 -7.45 19.93
C PHE A 29 -6.19 -7.45 18.43
N PHE A 30 -5.25 -6.85 17.73
CA PHE A 30 -5.20 -6.84 16.27
C PHE A 30 -3.86 -7.43 15.81
N HIS A 31 -3.92 -8.32 14.82
CA HIS A 31 -2.74 -8.94 14.20
C HIS A 31 -2.80 -8.72 12.70
N GLN A 32 -1.69 -8.22 12.15
CA GLN A 32 -1.49 -8.03 10.72
C GLN A 32 -0.25 -8.78 10.29
N GLU A 33 -0.33 -9.41 9.14
CA GLU A 33 0.77 -10.08 8.46
C GLU A 33 1.14 -9.24 7.25
N LEU A 34 2.35 -8.70 7.23
CA LEU A 34 2.88 -7.88 6.15
C LEU A 34 3.93 -8.69 5.38
N LEU A 35 3.62 -9.02 4.15
CA LEU A 35 4.51 -9.73 3.24
C LEU A 35 5.56 -8.77 2.70
N TRP A 36 6.85 -9.06 2.93
CA TRP A 36 7.94 -8.31 2.35
C TRP A 36 8.13 -8.63 0.89
N MET A 37 8.25 -7.59 0.10
CA MET A 37 8.44 -7.66 -1.35
C MET A 37 9.54 -6.71 -1.78
N GLU A 38 10.16 -7.00 -2.92
CA GLU A 38 11.18 -6.16 -3.53
C GLU A 38 11.12 -6.20 -5.04
N ARG A 39 11.73 -5.19 -5.66
CA ARG A 39 11.90 -5.12 -7.09
C ARG A 39 13.09 -4.23 -7.45
N ASP A 40 13.87 -4.65 -8.46
CA ASP A 40 14.92 -3.82 -9.05
C ASP A 40 14.30 -2.79 -10.00
N LEU A 41 14.69 -1.52 -9.87
CA LEU A 41 14.12 -0.42 -10.67
C LEU A 41 14.50 -0.51 -12.16
N VAL A 42 15.66 -1.08 -12.47
CA VAL A 42 16.14 -1.27 -13.85
C VAL A 42 15.34 -2.31 -14.65
N SER A 43 14.62 -3.19 -13.97
CA SER A 43 13.80 -4.20 -14.62
C SER A 43 12.59 -3.57 -15.33
N PRO A 44 12.23 -3.94 -16.56
CA PRO A 44 11.06 -3.40 -17.23
C PRO A 44 9.78 -3.81 -16.49
N VAL A 45 8.80 -2.91 -16.45
CA VAL A 45 7.48 -3.26 -15.91
C VAL A 45 6.80 -4.25 -16.87
N PRO A 46 6.28 -5.38 -16.36
CA PRO A 46 5.58 -6.34 -17.19
C PRO A 46 4.37 -5.71 -17.91
N PRO A 47 4.05 -6.16 -19.13
CA PRO A 47 2.86 -5.70 -19.83
C PRO A 47 1.59 -5.91 -18.97
N HIS A 48 0.72 -4.90 -18.92
CA HIS A 48 -0.53 -4.96 -18.17
C HIS A 48 -1.70 -4.43 -19.02
N SER A 49 -2.92 -4.82 -18.65
CA SER A 49 -4.16 -4.36 -19.26
C SER A 49 -5.03 -3.68 -18.19
N LEU A 50 -4.65 -2.49 -17.79
CA LEU A 50 -5.45 -1.63 -16.94
C LEU A 50 -6.26 -0.66 -17.80
N LYS A 51 -7.29 -0.07 -17.22
CA LYS A 51 -8.08 0.94 -17.91
C LYS A 51 -7.28 2.25 -17.98
N PRO A 52 -7.28 2.94 -19.13
CA PRO A 52 -6.71 4.28 -19.22
C PRO A 52 -7.48 5.24 -18.31
N TYR A 53 -6.86 6.34 -17.97
CA TYR A 53 -7.46 7.44 -17.20
C TYR A 53 -7.15 8.78 -17.87
N ALA A 54 -7.96 9.82 -17.60
CA ALA A 54 -7.68 11.16 -18.07
C ALA A 54 -6.39 11.68 -17.43
N PRO A 55 -5.49 12.37 -18.17
CA PRO A 55 -4.25 12.91 -17.62
C PRO A 55 -4.50 13.77 -16.39
N LEU A 56 -3.71 13.53 -15.35
CA LEU A 56 -3.73 14.25 -14.08
C LEU A 56 -2.42 15.00 -13.89
N ARG A 57 -2.45 16.08 -13.14
CA ARG A 57 -1.22 16.82 -12.82
C ARG A 57 -0.47 16.12 -11.67
N VAL A 58 0.76 15.68 -11.95
CA VAL A 58 1.64 15.10 -10.93
C VAL A 58 2.45 16.20 -10.26
N VAL A 59 2.47 16.19 -8.93
CA VAL A 59 3.28 17.12 -8.14
C VAL A 59 3.96 16.40 -6.96
N LYS A 60 5.12 16.91 -6.54
CA LYS A 60 5.76 16.48 -5.31
C LYS A 60 4.93 16.96 -4.11
N VAL A 61 4.76 16.12 -3.12
CA VAL A 61 4.12 16.52 -1.85
C VAL A 61 5.09 17.36 -1.02
N THR A 62 4.58 18.48 -0.53
CA THR A 62 5.28 19.37 0.40
C THR A 62 4.33 19.74 1.55
N ALA A 63 4.85 20.28 2.64
CA ALA A 63 3.99 20.74 3.73
C ALA A 63 3.01 21.83 3.27
N ASP A 64 3.43 22.71 2.36
CA ASP A 64 2.64 23.84 1.87
C ASP A 64 1.45 23.38 1.01
N ASN A 65 1.59 22.28 0.28
CA ASN A 65 0.51 21.77 -0.58
C ASN A 65 -0.27 20.59 0.02
N ALA A 66 -0.02 20.23 1.27
CA ALA A 66 -0.73 19.14 1.96
C ALA A 66 -2.25 19.38 2.07
N SER A 67 -2.71 20.63 2.01
CA SER A 67 -4.14 20.97 1.98
C SER A 67 -4.89 20.35 0.78
N ALA A 68 -4.21 20.00 -0.33
CA ALA A 68 -4.80 19.31 -1.46
C ALA A 68 -5.43 17.94 -1.09
N PHE A 69 -5.02 17.35 0.01
CA PHE A 69 -5.58 16.08 0.51
C PHE A 69 -6.93 16.24 1.21
N ALA A 70 -7.38 17.46 1.54
CA ALA A 70 -8.52 17.70 2.42
C ALA A 70 -9.82 17.06 1.93
N ARG A 71 -10.08 17.07 0.64
CA ARG A 71 -11.34 16.60 0.05
C ARG A 71 -11.51 15.08 0.14
N TYR A 72 -10.50 14.32 -0.22
CA TYR A 72 -10.60 12.87 -0.34
C TYR A 72 -9.89 12.11 0.78
N PHE A 73 -8.92 12.74 1.44
CA PHE A 73 -8.07 12.16 2.47
C PHE A 73 -7.94 13.10 3.68
N GLY A 74 -9.04 13.75 4.06
CA GLY A 74 -9.03 14.88 5.02
C GLY A 74 -8.48 14.55 6.41
N ASP A 75 -8.60 13.30 6.86
CA ASP A 75 -8.04 12.80 8.10
C ASP A 75 -6.49 12.65 8.06
N ARG A 76 -5.89 12.77 6.88
CA ARG A 76 -4.45 12.57 6.65
C ARG A 76 -3.67 13.84 6.33
N VAL A 77 -4.32 15.00 6.18
CA VAL A 77 -3.63 16.26 5.82
C VAL A 77 -2.42 16.53 6.72
N GLY A 78 -2.59 16.39 8.04
CA GLY A 78 -1.50 16.57 9.01
C GLY A 78 -0.36 15.58 8.80
N THR A 79 -0.67 14.30 8.57
CA THR A 79 0.30 13.25 8.30
C THR A 79 1.09 13.53 7.01
N MET A 80 0.42 14.01 5.95
CA MET A 80 1.10 14.34 4.68
C MET A 80 2.09 15.50 4.84
N ALA A 81 1.72 16.53 5.61
CA ALA A 81 2.62 17.63 5.94
C ALA A 81 3.80 17.16 6.82
N GLU A 82 3.55 16.30 7.79
CA GLU A 82 4.58 15.73 8.67
C GLU A 82 5.60 14.92 7.87
N LEU A 83 5.16 13.97 7.02
CA LEU A 83 6.04 13.16 6.18
C LEU A 83 6.89 14.01 5.23
N ALA A 84 6.32 15.07 4.65
CA ALA A 84 7.06 16.00 3.81
C ALA A 84 8.14 16.76 4.59
N ASN A 85 7.82 17.23 5.80
CA ASN A 85 8.76 17.93 6.70
C ASN A 85 9.88 17.01 7.21
N GLU A 86 9.61 15.73 7.36
CA GLU A 86 10.60 14.71 7.69
C GLU A 86 11.55 14.41 6.51
N GLY A 87 11.30 14.98 5.32
CA GLY A 87 12.12 14.82 4.14
C GLY A 87 11.88 13.52 3.37
N HIS A 88 10.74 12.87 3.56
CA HIS A 88 10.32 11.77 2.72
C HIS A 88 9.94 12.25 1.32
N THR A 89 10.14 11.41 0.33
CA THR A 89 9.76 11.72 -1.06
C THR A 89 8.33 11.27 -1.31
N GLY A 90 7.42 12.22 -1.50
CA GLY A 90 6.01 11.95 -1.80
C GLY A 90 5.61 12.53 -3.14
N HIS A 91 4.76 11.80 -3.88
CA HIS A 91 4.11 12.29 -5.09
C HIS A 91 2.60 12.16 -4.97
N MET A 92 1.88 13.10 -5.55
CA MET A 92 0.43 13.06 -5.65
C MET A 92 -0.05 13.44 -7.04
N HIS A 93 -1.20 12.90 -7.42
CA HIS A 93 -1.91 13.27 -8.63
C HIS A 93 -3.10 14.15 -8.25
N LEU A 94 -3.22 15.29 -8.91
CA LEU A 94 -4.26 16.27 -8.66
C LEU A 94 -5.29 16.24 -9.77
N ASP A 95 -6.57 16.34 -9.40
CA ASP A 95 -7.66 16.57 -10.34
C ASP A 95 -7.70 18.03 -10.82
N ASP A 96 -8.68 18.37 -11.68
CA ASP A 96 -8.83 19.71 -12.26
C ASP A 96 -9.18 20.78 -11.21
N GLN A 97 -9.64 20.37 -10.03
CA GLN A 97 -9.92 21.26 -8.90
C GLN A 97 -8.67 21.48 -8.02
N GLY A 98 -7.61 20.75 -8.26
CA GLY A 98 -6.38 20.78 -7.47
C GLY A 98 -6.43 19.90 -6.22
N ASP A 99 -7.42 19.00 -6.12
CA ASP A 99 -7.53 18.04 -5.02
C ASP A 99 -6.72 16.77 -5.32
N ALA A 100 -6.02 16.23 -4.32
CA ALA A 100 -5.25 15.00 -4.46
C ALA A 100 -6.18 13.79 -4.59
N VAL A 101 -6.08 13.06 -5.69
CA VAL A 101 -6.86 11.84 -5.96
C VAL A 101 -6.08 10.56 -5.80
N ALA A 102 -4.73 10.65 -5.78
CA ALA A 102 -3.81 9.56 -5.53
C ALA A 102 -2.51 10.09 -4.94
N PHE A 103 -1.84 9.27 -4.14
CA PHE A 103 -0.53 9.60 -3.57
C PHE A 103 0.27 8.35 -3.22
N ILE A 104 1.59 8.53 -3.08
CA ILE A 104 2.55 7.49 -2.67
C ILE A 104 3.77 8.14 -2.03
N TRP A 105 4.45 7.41 -1.15
CA TRP A 105 5.64 7.86 -0.45
C TRP A 105 6.79 6.87 -0.57
N GLY A 106 8.01 7.40 -0.53
CA GLY A 106 9.24 6.63 -0.48
C GLY A 106 10.25 7.22 0.49
N CYS A 107 11.07 6.35 1.10
CA CYS A 107 12.09 6.71 2.07
C CYS A 107 13.38 5.90 1.82
N ALA A 108 14.52 6.56 1.56
CA ALA A 108 15.82 5.93 1.31
C ALA A 108 16.65 5.71 2.61
N ARG A 109 16.00 5.63 3.75
CA ARG A 109 16.59 5.34 5.07
C ARG A 109 15.63 4.52 5.90
N ASP A 110 16.09 3.99 7.02
CA ASP A 110 15.21 3.30 7.97
C ASP A 110 13.96 4.12 8.26
N TYR A 111 12.79 3.50 8.10
CA TYR A 111 11.49 4.13 8.27
C TYR A 111 10.75 3.54 9.47
N PHE A 112 10.47 4.37 10.47
CA PHE A 112 9.58 3.99 11.57
C PHE A 112 8.17 4.47 11.27
N ASP A 113 7.28 3.54 10.93
CA ASP A 113 5.88 3.85 10.65
C ASP A 113 5.10 4.06 11.94
N ARG A 114 4.91 5.29 12.32
CA ARG A 114 4.13 5.68 13.53
C ARG A 114 2.63 5.81 13.26
N HIS A 115 2.23 5.81 12.00
CA HIS A 115 0.84 6.13 11.63
C HIS A 115 -0.06 4.89 11.49
N TYR A 116 0.52 3.72 11.15
CA TYR A 116 -0.24 2.50 10.87
C TYR A 116 0.23 1.30 11.67
N TYR A 117 1.49 0.95 11.55
CA TYR A 117 1.98 -0.33 12.05
C TYR A 117 2.78 -0.22 13.36
N GLY A 118 3.30 0.96 13.68
CA GLY A 118 4.12 1.17 14.87
C GLY A 118 5.39 0.32 14.88
N CYS A 119 6.00 0.06 13.71
CA CYS A 119 7.18 -0.77 13.57
C CYS A 119 8.24 -0.13 12.66
N LEU A 120 9.47 -0.63 12.78
CA LEU A 120 10.61 -0.20 11.98
C LEU A 120 10.74 -1.04 10.71
N PHE A 121 10.90 -0.37 9.58
CA PHE A 121 11.24 -0.95 8.29
C PHE A 121 12.69 -0.57 7.95
N PRO A 122 13.65 -1.50 8.07
CA PRO A 122 15.04 -1.23 7.75
C PRO A 122 15.24 -1.13 6.25
N VAL A 123 16.07 -0.15 5.82
CA VAL A 123 16.38 0.13 4.42
C VAL A 123 17.90 0.08 4.23
N LYS A 124 18.36 -0.74 3.29
CA LYS A 124 19.79 -0.88 2.99
C LYS A 124 20.27 0.19 2.00
N PRO A 125 21.58 0.44 1.94
CA PRO A 125 22.14 1.31 0.89
C PRO A 125 21.71 0.88 -0.51
N GLY A 126 21.27 1.82 -1.34
CA GLY A 126 20.71 1.57 -2.67
C GLY A 126 19.23 1.19 -2.71
N GLU A 127 18.64 0.84 -1.56
CA GLU A 127 17.21 0.55 -1.45
C GLU A 127 16.42 1.80 -1.04
N PHE A 128 15.12 1.80 -1.34
CA PHE A 128 14.16 2.66 -0.65
C PHE A 128 12.91 1.87 -0.26
N PHE A 129 12.28 2.27 0.82
CA PHE A 129 11.01 1.71 1.29
C PHE A 129 9.85 2.52 0.68
N GLU A 130 8.96 1.83 -0.05
CA GLU A 130 7.73 2.39 -0.60
C GLU A 130 6.60 2.19 0.41
N PHE A 131 5.79 3.22 0.65
CA PHE A 131 4.69 3.13 1.60
C PHE A 131 3.55 4.10 1.31
N GLY A 132 2.41 3.88 1.94
CA GLY A 132 1.27 4.81 1.97
C GLY A 132 0.62 5.07 0.61
N GLY A 133 0.78 4.17 -0.37
CA GLY A 133 0.15 4.31 -1.68
C GLY A 133 -1.36 4.17 -1.60
N GLU A 134 -2.11 5.21 -2.01
CA GLU A 134 -3.57 5.17 -2.02
C GLU A 134 -4.16 5.96 -3.19
N LEU A 135 -5.29 5.46 -3.70
CA LEU A 135 -6.08 6.09 -4.77
C LEU A 135 -7.54 6.21 -4.33
N THR A 136 -8.20 7.26 -4.76
CA THR A 136 -9.66 7.36 -4.65
C THR A 136 -10.35 6.26 -5.47
N ARG A 137 -11.55 5.86 -5.07
CA ARG A 137 -12.31 4.77 -5.70
C ARG A 137 -12.52 4.94 -7.19
N ALA A 138 -12.66 6.19 -7.65
CA ALA A 138 -12.86 6.52 -9.06
C ALA A 138 -11.74 6.00 -9.98
N TYR A 139 -10.54 5.85 -9.43
CA TYR A 139 -9.34 5.43 -10.18
C TYR A 139 -8.92 3.98 -9.92
N TRP A 140 -9.70 3.20 -9.18
CA TRP A 140 -9.36 1.80 -8.95
C TRP A 140 -9.41 0.98 -10.23
N GLY A 141 -8.36 0.20 -10.47
CA GLY A 141 -8.21 -0.63 -11.66
C GLY A 141 -7.81 0.13 -12.92
N THR A 142 -7.37 1.39 -12.79
CA THR A 142 -6.80 2.19 -13.87
C THR A 142 -5.28 2.17 -13.87
N GLU A 143 -4.68 2.65 -14.95
CA GLU A 143 -3.23 2.82 -15.11
C GLU A 143 -2.64 3.83 -14.12
N LEU A 144 -3.46 4.67 -13.49
CA LEU A 144 -3.00 5.62 -12.46
C LEU A 144 -2.24 4.93 -11.33
N SER A 145 -2.62 3.70 -10.95
CA SER A 145 -1.92 2.92 -9.92
C SER A 145 -0.49 2.54 -10.31
N VAL A 146 -0.22 2.37 -11.61
CA VAL A 146 1.11 2.10 -12.17
C VAL A 146 1.90 3.39 -12.28
N ASP A 147 1.30 4.43 -12.87
CA ASP A 147 1.96 5.72 -13.04
C ASP A 147 2.40 6.33 -11.73
N LEU A 148 1.60 6.20 -10.69
CA LEU A 148 1.92 6.67 -9.34
C LEU A 148 3.23 6.05 -8.83
N GLN A 149 3.39 4.74 -8.98
CA GLN A 149 4.63 4.04 -8.60
C GLN A 149 5.80 4.44 -9.49
N LEU A 150 5.61 4.51 -10.81
CA LEU A 150 6.67 4.89 -11.74
C LEU A 150 7.21 6.29 -11.48
N GLN A 151 6.37 7.26 -11.11
CA GLN A 151 6.79 8.61 -10.74
C GLN A 151 7.67 8.58 -9.47
N LEU A 152 7.27 7.82 -8.45
CA LEU A 152 8.07 7.66 -7.25
C LEU A 152 9.41 6.98 -7.56
N TRP A 153 9.40 5.87 -8.30
CA TRP A 153 10.61 5.12 -8.64
C TRP A 153 11.62 5.96 -9.41
N LYS A 154 11.14 6.78 -10.37
CA LYS A 154 11.99 7.73 -11.08
C LYS A 154 12.66 8.70 -10.11
N ALA A 155 11.90 9.32 -9.21
CA ALA A 155 12.44 10.27 -8.25
C ALA A 155 13.43 9.63 -7.26
N MET A 156 13.21 8.36 -6.88
CA MET A 156 14.12 7.63 -6.00
C MET A 156 15.39 7.17 -6.74
N ALA A 157 15.26 6.79 -8.01
CA ALA A 157 16.42 6.47 -8.86
C ALA A 157 17.34 7.70 -9.06
N GLU A 158 16.76 8.89 -9.22
CA GLU A 158 17.51 10.15 -9.28
C GLU A 158 18.26 10.45 -7.96
N GLN A 159 17.84 9.87 -6.84
CA GLN A 159 18.50 9.92 -5.53
C GLN A 159 19.53 8.79 -5.33
N GLY A 160 19.76 7.95 -6.34
CA GLY A 160 20.74 6.87 -6.32
C GLY A 160 20.21 5.53 -5.80
N CYS A 161 18.89 5.36 -5.68
CA CYS A 161 18.30 4.06 -5.36
C CYS A 161 18.16 3.20 -6.63
N ASP A 162 18.44 1.92 -6.52
CA ASP A 162 18.30 0.94 -7.62
C ASP A 162 17.26 -0.15 -7.31
N LYS A 163 16.77 -0.20 -6.07
CA LYS A 163 15.80 -1.19 -5.60
C LYS A 163 14.69 -0.56 -4.74
N VAL A 164 13.46 -0.97 -5.00
CA VAL A 164 12.32 -0.71 -4.13
C VAL A 164 12.06 -1.91 -3.22
N VAL A 165 11.78 -1.63 -1.96
CA VAL A 165 11.30 -2.58 -0.95
C VAL A 165 9.97 -2.09 -0.43
N ASP A 166 9.01 -2.99 -0.27
CA ASP A 166 7.65 -2.67 0.19
C ASP A 166 7.10 -3.80 1.07
N VAL A 167 6.06 -3.49 1.82
CA VAL A 167 5.26 -4.48 2.54
C VAL A 167 3.79 -4.35 2.18
N CYS A 168 3.15 -5.48 1.95
CA CYS A 168 1.72 -5.53 1.69
C CYS A 168 1.03 -6.47 2.67
N GLU A 169 -0.13 -6.09 3.16
CA GLU A 169 -0.95 -7.00 3.97
C GLU A 169 -1.23 -8.29 3.20
N PHE A 170 -0.95 -9.43 3.85
CA PHE A 170 -1.02 -10.76 3.27
C PHE A 170 -2.38 -11.10 2.64
N HIS A 171 -3.43 -10.47 3.13
CA HIS A 171 -4.82 -10.65 2.67
C HIS A 171 -5.32 -9.53 1.76
N ASN A 172 -4.53 -8.51 1.48
CA ASN A 172 -4.90 -7.42 0.57
C ASN A 172 -4.70 -7.83 -0.89
N ILE A 173 -5.62 -8.65 -1.40
CA ILE A 173 -5.56 -9.20 -2.77
C ILE A 173 -5.44 -8.13 -3.86
N PRO A 174 -6.16 -6.99 -3.82
CA PRO A 174 -6.01 -5.93 -4.81
C PRO A 174 -4.58 -5.38 -4.88
N ALA A 175 -3.98 -5.06 -3.74
CA ALA A 175 -2.61 -4.55 -3.68
C ALA A 175 -1.59 -5.62 -4.12
N LEU A 176 -1.69 -6.87 -3.63
CA LEU A 176 -0.82 -7.97 -4.07
C LEU A 176 -0.88 -8.19 -5.59
N LYS A 177 -2.06 -8.07 -6.20
CA LYS A 177 -2.19 -8.14 -7.67
C LYS A 177 -1.52 -6.97 -8.38
N LEU A 178 -1.53 -5.78 -7.80
CA LEU A 178 -0.79 -4.63 -8.33
C LEU A 178 0.71 -4.90 -8.26
N HIS A 179 1.24 -5.33 -7.11
CA HIS A 179 2.66 -5.67 -6.96
C HIS A 179 3.10 -6.76 -7.93
N LEU A 180 2.28 -7.80 -8.11
CA LEU A 180 2.55 -8.84 -9.11
C LEU A 180 2.63 -8.27 -10.54
N ARG A 181 1.74 -7.36 -10.92
CA ARG A 181 1.77 -6.67 -12.22
C ARG A 181 3.00 -5.78 -12.36
N MET A 182 3.38 -5.12 -11.29
CA MET A 182 4.57 -4.28 -11.26
C MET A 182 5.88 -5.09 -11.27
N GLY A 183 5.81 -6.42 -11.16
CA GLY A 183 6.97 -7.30 -11.21
C GLY A 183 7.73 -7.44 -9.90
N TYR A 184 7.07 -7.19 -8.78
CA TYR A 184 7.64 -7.48 -7.46
C TYR A 184 7.83 -8.96 -7.22
N THR A 185 8.82 -9.30 -6.41
CA THR A 185 9.11 -10.64 -5.89
C THR A 185 9.05 -10.64 -4.38
N GLU A 186 8.77 -11.79 -3.79
CA GLU A 186 8.71 -11.95 -2.34
C GLU A 186 10.10 -12.18 -1.76
N GLN A 187 10.39 -11.55 -0.61
CA GLN A 187 11.66 -11.73 0.10
C GLN A 187 11.69 -12.99 1.01
N GLY A 188 10.63 -13.81 1.01
CA GLY A 188 10.54 -15.00 1.86
C GLY A 188 10.42 -14.70 3.36
N ARG A 189 9.86 -13.56 3.72
CA ARG A 189 9.66 -13.13 5.11
C ARG A 189 8.36 -12.36 5.29
N ILE A 190 7.79 -12.48 6.49
CA ILE A 190 6.57 -11.78 6.91
C ILE A 190 6.88 -11.00 8.19
N MET A 191 6.51 -9.73 8.21
CA MET A 191 6.44 -8.93 9.42
C MET A 191 5.07 -9.14 10.07
N ASN A 192 5.07 -9.73 11.25
CA ASN A 192 3.87 -9.87 12.08
C ASN A 192 3.77 -8.67 13.01
N VAL A 193 2.72 -7.87 12.86
CA VAL A 193 2.45 -6.70 13.70
C VAL A 193 1.27 -7.01 14.61
N TYR A 194 1.47 -6.83 15.89
CA TYR A 194 0.46 -7.04 16.93
C TYR A 194 0.15 -5.71 17.59
N THR A 195 -1.12 -5.35 17.65
CA THR A 195 -1.59 -4.15 18.33
C THR A 195 -2.50 -4.54 19.49
N LEU A 196 -2.14 -4.12 20.70
CA LEU A 196 -2.94 -4.31 21.90
C LEU A 196 -3.59 -3.00 22.31
N PHE A 197 -4.90 -3.05 22.55
CA PHE A 197 -5.75 -1.92 22.97
C PHE A 197 -5.63 -0.68 22.07
N GLY A 198 -5.28 -0.88 20.77
CA GLY A 198 -5.08 0.20 19.80
C GLY A 198 -3.92 1.15 20.12
N ARG A 199 -3.04 0.77 21.05
CA ARG A 199 -2.00 1.66 21.59
C ARG A 199 -0.60 1.03 21.62
N TRP A 200 -0.49 -0.24 21.99
CA TRP A 200 0.79 -0.92 22.12
C TRP A 200 1.05 -1.77 20.90
N HIS A 201 2.16 -1.49 20.20
CA HIS A 201 2.57 -2.21 19.01
C HIS A 201 3.76 -3.10 19.34
N PHE A 202 3.68 -4.35 18.90
CA PHE A 202 4.76 -5.32 18.95
C PHE A 202 4.91 -5.90 17.57
N TYR A 203 6.12 -6.13 17.11
CA TYR A 203 6.34 -6.72 15.81
C TYR A 203 7.42 -7.79 15.86
N ARG A 204 7.28 -8.78 15.01
CA ARG A 204 8.22 -9.88 14.86
C ARG A 204 8.30 -10.30 13.41
N GLU A 205 9.52 -10.40 12.88
CA GLU A 205 9.75 -10.98 11.57
C GLU A 205 9.82 -12.50 11.66
N THR A 206 9.21 -13.19 10.70
CA THR A 206 9.24 -14.63 10.55
C THR A 206 9.58 -15.00 9.11
N ARG A 207 10.23 -16.17 8.92
CA ARG A 207 10.45 -16.73 7.59
C ARG A 207 9.14 -17.21 6.99
N TYR A 208 9.01 -17.04 5.69
CA TYR A 208 7.87 -17.48 4.90
C TYR A 208 8.38 -18.26 3.68
N SER A 209 8.08 -19.55 3.62
CA SER A 209 8.53 -20.44 2.53
C SER A 209 7.50 -20.62 1.42
N GLY A 210 6.31 -20.05 1.55
CA GLY A 210 5.28 -20.05 0.52
C GLY A 210 5.54 -18.98 -0.56
N SER A 211 4.71 -18.98 -1.60
CA SER A 211 4.64 -17.89 -2.57
C SER A 211 3.21 -17.40 -2.71
N ARG A 212 2.91 -16.27 -2.05
CA ARG A 212 1.60 -15.64 -2.11
C ARG A 212 1.33 -15.00 -3.45
N LEU A 213 2.34 -14.37 -4.06
CA LEU A 213 2.23 -13.76 -5.37
C LEU A 213 2.03 -14.82 -6.46
N ASP A 214 2.76 -15.94 -6.40
CA ASP A 214 2.59 -17.04 -7.38
C ASP A 214 1.20 -17.67 -7.28
N ALA A 215 0.67 -17.81 -6.07
CA ALA A 215 -0.69 -18.31 -5.88
C ALA A 215 -1.77 -17.39 -6.51
N LEU A 216 -1.45 -16.13 -6.80
CA LEU A 216 -2.33 -15.18 -7.47
C LEU A 216 -2.12 -15.12 -8.99
N ARG A 217 -1.06 -15.74 -9.52
CA ARG A 217 -0.89 -15.89 -10.96
C ARG A 217 -1.99 -16.81 -11.48
N LYS A 218 -2.70 -16.37 -12.52
CA LYS A 218 -3.62 -17.30 -13.22
C LYS A 218 -2.80 -18.45 -13.78
N PRO A 219 -3.24 -19.72 -13.64
CA PRO A 219 -2.59 -20.81 -14.31
C PRO A 219 -2.54 -20.46 -15.81
N SER A 220 -1.34 -20.53 -16.42
CA SER A 220 -1.18 -20.39 -17.85
C SER A 220 -2.11 -21.43 -18.50
N ARG A 221 -3.02 -20.99 -19.40
CA ARG A 221 -3.82 -21.92 -20.19
C ARG A 221 -2.83 -22.90 -20.88
N PRO A 222 -3.02 -24.22 -20.71
CA PRO A 222 -2.19 -25.17 -21.45
C PRO A 222 -2.29 -24.82 -22.93
N PRO A 223 -1.19 -24.93 -23.69
CA PRO A 223 -1.22 -24.68 -25.13
C PRO A 223 -2.33 -25.54 -25.73
N VAL A 224 -3.24 -24.90 -26.47
CA VAL A 224 -4.25 -25.61 -27.24
C VAL A 224 -3.49 -26.54 -28.19
N GLN A 225 -3.53 -27.85 -27.93
CA GLN A 225 -3.01 -28.82 -28.86
C GLN A 225 -3.76 -28.64 -30.18
N ALA A 226 -3.05 -28.11 -31.18
CA ALA A 226 -3.58 -28.07 -32.53
C ALA A 226 -3.89 -29.51 -32.92
N THR A 227 -5.15 -29.86 -32.95
CA THR A 227 -5.62 -31.12 -33.52
C THR A 227 -5.27 -31.05 -35.00
N ALA A 228 -4.23 -31.79 -35.40
CA ALA A 228 -3.92 -31.99 -36.79
C ALA A 228 -5.10 -32.75 -37.43
N ALA A 229 -5.74 -32.09 -38.40
CA ALA A 229 -6.68 -32.68 -39.30
C ALA A 229 -5.96 -33.33 -40.47
#